data_044bc808171a926a724a32726dc71626
#
_entry.id   044bc808171a926a724a32726dc71626
#
_cell.length_a   1.000
_cell.length_b   1.000
_cell.length_c   1.000
_cell.angle_alpha   90.00
_cell.angle_beta   90.00
_cell.angle_gamma   90.00
#
_symmetry.space_group_name_H-M   'P 1'
#
loop_
_entity.id
_entity.type
_entity.pdbx_description
1 polymer ?
#
loop_
_entity_poly.entity_id
_entity_poly.type
_entity_poly.pdbx_seq_one_letter_code
_entity_poly.pdbx_strand_id
1 'polypeptide(L)'
;MNIGEKLKAARKQKRLTLKEVASVTNLSISYISDIEHGKSLPPIDTLTSLCRALDISMYSFFKEEEPMFLRETTLQGELTELLRDFSDWSPEDKEELLRYLKAKKVVREGEA
;
A
#
# COMPACT_ATOMS: atom_id res chain seq x y z
N MET A 1 11.34 -5.88 2.30
CA MET A 1 10.03 -6.46 2.64
C MET A 1 8.99 -5.96 1.65
N ASN A 2 8.26 -6.86 1.04
CA ASN A 2 7.27 -6.48 0.04
C ASN A 2 5.93 -6.12 0.69
N ILE A 3 4.97 -5.68 -0.14
CA ILE A 3 3.66 -5.23 0.32
C ILE A 3 2.94 -6.31 1.14
N GLY A 4 2.91 -7.53 0.62
CA GLY A 4 2.21 -8.63 1.29
C GLY A 4 2.82 -8.96 2.64
N GLU A 5 4.14 -8.99 2.71
CA GLU A 5 4.84 -9.26 3.97
C GLU A 5 4.59 -8.16 5.00
N LYS A 6 4.56 -6.91 4.56
CA LYS A 6 4.28 -5.79 5.46
C LYS A 6 2.86 -5.86 6.03
N LEU A 7 1.90 -6.21 5.19
CA LEU A 7 0.52 -6.37 5.63
C LEU A 7 0.39 -7.52 6.63
N LYS A 8 1.03 -8.64 6.32
CA LYS A 8 1.00 -9.80 7.22
C LYS A 8 1.63 -9.48 8.56
N ALA A 9 2.77 -8.79 8.55
CA ALA A 9 3.46 -8.41 9.78
C ALA A 9 2.60 -7.47 10.62
N ALA A 10 1.97 -6.48 9.99
CA ALA A 10 1.10 -5.54 10.69
C ALA A 10 -0.11 -6.26 11.28
N ARG A 11 -0.70 -7.18 10.52
CA ARG A 11 -1.84 -7.95 10.99
C ARG A 11 -1.48 -8.78 12.23
N LYS A 12 -0.35 -9.47 12.18
CA LYS A 12 0.11 -10.29 13.29
C LYS A 12 0.47 -9.46 14.52
N GLN A 13 1.06 -8.29 14.28
CA GLN A 13 1.38 -7.37 15.37
C GLN A 13 0.14 -6.90 16.10
N LYS A 14 -0.96 -6.71 15.37
CA LYS A 14 -2.26 -6.34 15.95
C LYS A 14 -3.02 -7.56 16.46
N ARG A 15 -2.48 -8.76 16.30
CA ARG A 15 -3.09 -10.02 16.73
C ARG A 15 -4.45 -10.25 16.07
N LEU A 16 -4.55 -9.88 14.80
CA LEU A 16 -5.78 -10.07 14.03
C LEU A 16 -5.68 -11.31 13.16
N THR A 17 -6.79 -12.01 13.01
CA THR A 17 -6.88 -13.14 12.09
C THR A 17 -7.26 -12.63 10.70
N LEU A 18 -7.03 -13.48 9.68
CA LEU A 18 -7.47 -13.16 8.33
C LEU A 18 -8.99 -12.94 8.30
N LYS A 19 -9.73 -13.74 9.07
CA LYS A 19 -11.18 -13.62 9.14
C LYS A 19 -11.61 -12.25 9.70
N GLU A 20 -10.91 -11.79 10.72
CA GLU A 20 -11.22 -10.49 11.32
C GLU A 20 -10.97 -9.35 10.34
N VAL A 21 -9.82 -9.39 9.64
CA VAL A 21 -9.52 -8.38 8.63
C VAL A 21 -10.51 -8.43 7.48
N ALA A 22 -10.86 -9.64 7.04
CA ALA A 22 -11.85 -9.82 5.98
C ALA A 22 -13.20 -9.23 6.37
N SER A 23 -13.62 -9.42 7.62
CA SER A 23 -14.87 -8.89 8.12
C SER A 23 -14.92 -7.37 8.10
N VAL A 24 -13.81 -6.71 8.47
CA VAL A 24 -13.75 -5.25 8.53
C VAL A 24 -13.65 -4.63 7.14
N THR A 25 -12.91 -5.27 6.23
CA THR A 25 -12.66 -4.74 4.89
C THR A 25 -13.69 -5.17 3.86
N ASN A 26 -14.52 -6.13 4.20
CA ASN A 26 -15.48 -6.74 3.27
C ASN A 26 -14.78 -7.44 2.09
N LEU A 27 -13.56 -7.90 2.31
CA LEU A 27 -12.80 -8.68 1.34
C LEU A 27 -12.87 -10.16 1.73
N SER A 28 -12.60 -11.04 0.76
CA SER A 28 -12.56 -12.47 1.06
C SER A 28 -11.26 -12.84 1.77
N ILE A 29 -11.31 -13.87 2.59
CA ILE A 29 -10.13 -14.40 3.28
C ILE A 29 -9.10 -14.85 2.26
N SER A 30 -9.54 -15.53 1.20
CA SER A 30 -8.65 -16.00 0.13
C SER A 30 -7.91 -14.85 -0.53
N TYR A 31 -8.60 -13.77 -0.81
CA TYR A 31 -8.00 -12.61 -1.47
C TYR A 31 -6.94 -11.98 -0.58
N ILE A 32 -7.24 -11.78 0.70
CA ILE A 32 -6.28 -11.22 1.64
C ILE A 32 -5.05 -12.13 1.76
N SER A 33 -5.27 -13.43 1.84
CA SER A 33 -4.19 -14.40 1.89
C SER A 33 -3.31 -14.31 0.64
N ASP A 34 -3.93 -14.20 -0.53
CA ASP A 34 -3.18 -14.07 -1.79
C ASP A 34 -2.33 -12.80 -1.79
N ILE A 35 -2.87 -11.70 -1.28
CA ILE A 35 -2.11 -10.45 -1.16
C ILE A 35 -0.92 -10.64 -0.23
N GLU A 36 -1.13 -11.26 0.92
CA GLU A 36 -0.06 -11.48 1.89
C GLU A 36 1.05 -12.37 1.35
N HIS A 37 0.69 -13.31 0.48
CA HIS A 37 1.67 -14.24 -0.12
C HIS A 37 2.23 -13.75 -1.45
N GLY A 38 1.90 -12.53 -1.86
CA GLY A 38 2.43 -11.96 -3.09
C GLY A 38 1.81 -12.47 -4.37
N LYS A 39 0.69 -13.19 -4.27
CA LYS A 39 0.00 -13.74 -5.45
C LYS A 39 -0.90 -12.71 -6.11
N SER A 40 -1.31 -11.69 -5.39
CA SER A 40 -2.14 -10.62 -5.90
C SER A 40 -1.61 -9.29 -5.42
N LEU A 41 -1.61 -8.29 -6.30
CA LEU A 41 -1.24 -6.92 -5.96
C LEU A 41 -2.53 -6.12 -5.85
N PRO A 42 -2.87 -5.58 -4.66
CA PRO A 42 -4.13 -4.88 -4.50
C PRO A 42 -4.13 -3.52 -5.17
N PRO A 43 -5.27 -3.07 -5.71
CA PRO A 43 -5.42 -1.69 -6.13
C PRO A 43 -5.24 -0.75 -4.93
N ILE A 44 -5.00 0.54 -5.20
CA ILE A 44 -4.78 1.51 -4.13
C ILE A 44 -5.96 1.61 -3.18
N ASP A 45 -7.19 1.55 -3.69
CA ASP A 45 -8.37 1.59 -2.82
C ASP A 45 -8.41 0.41 -1.86
N THR A 46 -8.09 -0.78 -2.34
CA THR A 46 -8.04 -1.98 -1.51
C THR A 46 -6.92 -1.88 -0.49
N LEU A 47 -5.74 -1.42 -0.92
CA LEU A 47 -4.62 -1.25 -0.02
C LEU A 47 -4.93 -0.23 1.07
N THR A 48 -5.59 0.86 0.71
CA THR A 48 -6.03 1.87 1.68
C THR A 48 -6.99 1.27 2.71
N SER A 49 -7.93 0.44 2.25
CA SER A 49 -8.87 -0.23 3.16
C SER A 49 -8.15 -1.16 4.12
N LEU A 50 -7.16 -1.91 3.62
CA LEU A 50 -6.38 -2.81 4.45
C LEU A 50 -5.55 -2.04 5.48
N CYS A 51 -4.91 -0.97 5.06
CA CYS A 51 -4.13 -0.14 5.98
C CYS A 51 -5.01 0.48 7.06
N ARG A 52 -6.20 0.92 6.69
CA ARG A 52 -7.15 1.49 7.64
C ARG A 52 -7.60 0.42 8.65
N ALA A 53 -7.89 -0.78 8.18
CA ALA A 53 -8.30 -1.88 9.05
C ALA A 53 -7.19 -2.27 10.02
N LEU A 54 -5.94 -2.16 9.59
CA LEU A 54 -4.77 -2.50 10.40
C LEU A 54 -4.25 -1.31 11.21
N ASP A 55 -4.90 -0.16 11.08
CA ASP A 55 -4.54 1.08 11.78
C ASP A 55 -3.10 1.49 11.49
N ILE A 56 -2.70 1.41 10.24
CA ILE A 56 -1.40 1.89 9.78
C ILE A 56 -1.61 2.92 8.69
N SER A 57 -0.73 3.93 8.66
CA SER A 57 -0.81 4.95 7.62
C SER A 57 -0.13 4.46 6.35
N MET A 58 -0.61 4.92 5.21
CA MET A 58 0.03 4.61 3.93
C MET A 58 1.47 5.11 3.91
N TYR A 59 1.73 6.24 4.54
CA TYR A 59 3.07 6.77 4.64
C TYR A 59 3.99 5.80 5.40
N SER A 60 3.57 5.36 6.58
CA SER A 60 4.34 4.40 7.38
C SER A 60 4.55 3.10 6.63
N PHE A 61 3.54 2.69 5.87
CA PHE A 61 3.57 1.45 5.13
C PHE A 61 4.68 1.45 4.07
N PHE A 62 4.87 2.59 3.38
CA PHE A 62 5.88 2.70 2.33
C PHE A 62 7.23 3.18 2.84
N LYS A 63 7.32 3.54 4.11
CA LYS A 63 8.58 4.00 4.69
C LYS A 63 9.47 2.80 4.99
N GLU A 64 10.69 2.84 4.46
CA GLU A 64 11.66 1.79 4.70
C GLU A 64 12.55 2.15 5.89
N GLU A 65 13.15 1.13 6.51
CA GLU A 65 14.05 1.33 7.64
C GLU A 65 15.51 1.46 7.21
N GLU A 66 15.72 1.71 5.93
CA GLU A 66 17.06 1.89 5.38
C GLU A 66 17.62 3.27 5.66
N PRO A 67 18.95 3.43 5.60
CA PRO A 67 19.55 4.77 5.66
C PRO A 67 18.90 5.68 4.63
N MET A 68 18.73 6.96 4.99
CA MET A 68 17.95 7.88 4.19
C MET A 68 18.43 8.00 2.74
N PHE A 69 19.76 8.05 2.54
CA PHE A 69 20.28 8.20 1.18
C PHE A 69 20.01 6.96 0.31
N LEU A 70 20.14 5.78 0.90
CA LEU A 70 19.83 4.54 0.18
C LEU A 70 18.35 4.41 -0.08
N ARG A 71 17.54 4.82 0.90
CA ARG A 71 16.09 4.76 0.75
C ARG A 71 15.60 5.62 -0.39
N GLU A 72 16.10 6.86 -0.48
CA GLU A 72 15.70 7.75 -1.57
C GLU A 72 16.05 7.17 -2.93
N THR A 73 17.26 6.65 -3.08
CA THR A 73 17.70 6.07 -4.33
C THR A 73 16.86 4.83 -4.67
N THR A 74 16.63 3.97 -3.70
CA THR A 74 15.85 2.75 -3.91
C THR A 74 14.41 3.06 -4.24
N LEU A 75 13.80 4.01 -3.52
CA LEU A 75 12.41 4.37 -3.75
C LEU A 75 12.21 5.01 -5.12
N GLN A 76 13.16 5.84 -5.56
CA GLN A 76 13.09 6.42 -6.90
C GLN A 76 13.19 5.35 -7.97
N GLY A 77 14.08 4.38 -7.78
CA GLY A 77 14.22 3.27 -8.70
C GLY A 77 12.97 2.41 -8.77
N GLU A 78 12.41 2.09 -7.62
CA GLU A 78 11.18 1.29 -7.55
C GLU A 78 10.01 2.03 -8.20
N LEU A 79 9.89 3.32 -7.93
CA LEU A 79 8.83 4.12 -8.51
C LEU A 79 8.95 4.17 -10.03
N THR A 80 10.17 4.37 -10.54
CA THR A 80 10.42 4.40 -11.97
C THR A 80 9.99 3.08 -12.61
N GLU A 81 10.36 1.94 -12.00
CA GLU A 81 9.97 0.64 -12.52
C GLU A 81 8.46 0.45 -12.52
N LEU A 82 7.82 0.81 -11.42
CA LEU A 82 6.36 0.65 -11.29
C LEU A 82 5.60 1.53 -12.28
N LEU A 83 6.16 2.67 -12.63
CA LEU A 83 5.52 3.61 -13.55
C LEU A 83 5.97 3.46 -15.00
N ARG A 84 6.84 2.47 -15.29
CA ARG A 84 7.39 2.30 -16.63
C ARG A 84 6.30 2.19 -17.69
N ASP A 85 5.28 1.40 -17.43
CA ASP A 85 4.16 1.18 -18.35
C ASP A 85 2.92 1.97 -17.96
N PHE A 86 3.11 3.09 -17.25
CA PHE A 86 2.00 3.92 -16.80
C PHE A 86 1.10 4.36 -17.97
N SER A 87 1.68 4.62 -19.14
CA SER A 87 0.90 5.02 -20.31
C SER A 87 -0.08 3.94 -20.76
N ASP A 88 0.22 2.67 -20.44
CA ASP A 88 -0.64 1.55 -20.78
C ASP A 88 -1.72 1.25 -19.75
N TRP A 89 -1.67 1.95 -18.60
CA TRP A 89 -2.65 1.75 -17.55
C TRP A 89 -4.02 2.24 -18.00
N SER A 90 -5.06 1.66 -17.41
CA SER A 90 -6.42 2.13 -17.66
C SER A 90 -6.59 3.58 -17.16
N PRO A 91 -7.51 4.35 -17.76
CA PRO A 91 -7.78 5.69 -17.26
C PRO A 91 -8.16 5.72 -15.78
N GLU A 92 -8.88 4.70 -15.32
CA GLU A 92 -9.30 4.60 -13.93
C GLU A 92 -8.10 4.42 -13.00
N ASP A 93 -7.17 3.56 -13.39
CA ASP A 93 -5.96 3.33 -12.58
C ASP A 93 -5.08 4.56 -12.52
N LYS A 94 -4.97 5.29 -13.63
CA LYS A 94 -4.22 6.54 -13.68
C LYS A 94 -4.84 7.59 -12.75
N GLU A 95 -6.16 7.72 -12.79
CA GLU A 95 -6.88 8.66 -11.94
C GLU A 95 -6.73 8.29 -10.47
N GLU A 96 -6.80 7.00 -10.16
CA GLU A 96 -6.66 6.52 -8.79
C GLU A 96 -5.32 6.93 -8.21
N LEU A 97 -4.24 6.71 -8.96
CA LEU A 97 -2.91 7.09 -8.51
C LEU A 97 -2.79 8.59 -8.33
N LEU A 98 -3.27 9.37 -9.30
CA LEU A 98 -3.21 10.83 -9.22
C LEU A 98 -4.00 11.34 -8.03
N ARG A 99 -5.17 10.80 -7.80
CA ARG A 99 -6.02 11.20 -6.67
C ARG A 99 -5.31 10.94 -5.35
N TYR A 100 -4.67 9.77 -5.24
CA TYR A 100 -3.92 9.42 -4.05
C TYR A 100 -2.77 10.39 -3.81
N LEU A 101 -1.97 10.66 -4.85
CA LEU A 101 -0.82 11.55 -4.74
C LEU A 101 -1.23 12.98 -4.41
N LYS A 102 -2.31 13.45 -5.01
CA LYS A 102 -2.84 14.80 -4.73
C LYS A 102 -3.31 14.91 -3.28
N ALA A 103 -3.99 13.89 -2.79
CA ALA A 103 -4.45 13.88 -1.41
C ALA A 103 -3.28 13.91 -0.43
N LYS A 104 -2.23 13.15 -0.72
CA LYS A 104 -1.02 13.15 0.10
C LYS A 104 -0.33 14.51 0.11
N LYS A 105 -0.28 15.17 -1.05
CA LYS A 105 0.33 16.48 -1.16
C LYS A 105 -0.44 17.52 -0.35
N VAL A 106 -1.76 17.51 -0.42
CA VAL A 106 -2.59 18.44 0.33
C VAL A 106 -2.39 18.26 1.84
N VAL A 107 -2.38 17.02 2.31
CA VAL A 107 -2.15 16.75 3.74
C VAL A 107 -0.78 17.27 4.17
N ARG A 108 0.25 17.01 3.36
CA ARG A 108 1.61 17.44 3.68
C ARG A 108 1.73 18.95 3.72
N GLU A 109 1.11 19.66 2.77
CA GLU A 109 1.10 21.12 2.73
C GLU A 109 0.29 21.70 3.89
N GLY A 110 -0.79 21.03 4.29
CA GLY A 110 -1.58 21.45 5.42
C GLY A 110 -0.87 21.33 6.74
N GLU A 111 0.14 20.46 6.83
CA GLU A 111 0.94 20.27 8.02
C GLU A 111 2.06 21.31 8.14
N ALA A 112 2.36 21.96 7.05
CA ALA A 112 3.37 23.00 7.02
C ALA A 112 2.82 24.31 7.56
#